data_3b4ec2bf79da0b338c3aebc4a7f31614
#
_entry.id   3b4ec2bf79da0b338c3aebc4a7f31614
#
_cell.length_a   1.000
_cell.length_b   1.000
_cell.length_c   1.000
_cell.angle_alpha   90.00
_cell.angle_beta   90.00
_cell.angle_gamma   90.00
#
_symmetry.space_group_name_H-M   'P 1'
#
loop_
_entity.id
_entity.type
_entity.pdbx_description
1 polymer ?
#
loop_
_entity_poly.entity_id
_entity_poly.type
_entity_poly.pdbx_seq_one_letter_code
_entity_poly.pdbx_strand_id
1 'polypeptide(L)'
;MLTLLKIRNLALVDQLLWEPSSGFICITGETGAGKSVIIGAIRLALGERADKTLIRSGEQQCSVEAVFHLPDSSPVHAILNEHGVPPCEDGNLIIKRIISSTANRQFLNDSPCTLNLLREAGACLVDMHGPSDHRSLISQERQLSLLDAFGEHAPLLHAYADAWRQWQDARRAYDDLEHAEAATAREIELLRHQVDEIDAAAFTPEEVLTLEERWQRARNGTRLQEQVSRMLAMLEETDVPGLGSQLLSLIHI
;
A
#
# COMPACT_ATOMS: atom_id res chain seq x y z
N MET A 1 13.09 11.72 -23.63
CA MET A 1 12.53 12.35 -24.85
C MET A 1 11.44 11.44 -25.43
N LEU A 2 10.29 11.96 -25.90
CA LEU A 2 9.27 11.16 -26.59
C LEU A 2 9.84 10.70 -27.95
N THR A 3 9.83 9.41 -28.22
CA THR A 3 10.35 8.81 -29.46
C THR A 3 9.25 8.22 -30.33
N LEU A 4 8.12 7.79 -29.69
CA LEU A 4 6.99 7.24 -30.42
C LEU A 4 5.69 7.61 -29.71
N LEU A 5 4.67 7.97 -30.48
CA LEU A 5 3.29 8.10 -30.04
C LEU A 5 2.38 7.34 -31.01
N LYS A 6 1.65 6.35 -30.48
CA LYS A 6 0.68 5.58 -31.25
C LYS A 6 -0.70 5.77 -30.64
N ILE A 7 -1.63 6.16 -31.46
CA ILE A 7 -3.03 6.41 -31.06
C ILE A 7 -3.92 5.50 -31.90
N ARG A 8 -4.93 4.91 -31.26
CA ARG A 8 -5.99 4.16 -31.94
C ARG A 8 -7.36 4.52 -31.37
N ASN A 9 -8.31 4.78 -32.26
CA ASN A 9 -9.72 5.02 -31.97
C ASN A 9 -9.97 6.12 -30.93
N LEU A 10 -9.16 7.18 -30.95
CA LEU A 10 -9.25 8.30 -30.02
C LEU A 10 -9.93 9.51 -30.70
N ALA A 11 -11.07 9.91 -30.21
CA ALA A 11 -11.88 11.02 -30.75
C ALA A 11 -12.12 10.88 -32.26
N LEU A 12 -11.56 11.77 -33.05
CA LEU A 12 -11.68 11.76 -34.53
C LEU A 12 -10.61 10.90 -35.22
N VAL A 13 -9.59 10.46 -34.48
CA VAL A 13 -8.45 9.71 -35.04
C VAL A 13 -8.71 8.22 -34.96
N ASP A 14 -8.68 7.56 -36.11
CA ASP A 14 -8.76 6.11 -36.21
C ASP A 14 -7.41 5.49 -35.83
N GLN A 15 -6.37 5.83 -36.56
CA GLN A 15 -5.01 5.39 -36.27
C GLN A 15 -4.01 6.51 -36.59
N LEU A 16 -3.07 6.73 -35.66
CA LEU A 16 -1.95 7.63 -35.85
C LEU A 16 -0.69 6.96 -35.27
N LEU A 17 0.37 6.99 -36.04
CA LEU A 17 1.71 6.67 -35.61
C LEU A 17 2.57 7.91 -35.86
N TRP A 18 3.20 8.42 -34.81
CA TRP A 18 4.04 9.59 -34.88
C TRP A 18 5.37 9.36 -34.17
N GLU A 19 6.44 9.54 -34.91
CA GLU A 19 7.81 9.44 -34.42
C GLU A 19 8.43 10.85 -34.44
N PRO A 20 8.36 11.58 -33.30
CA PRO A 20 8.92 12.92 -33.23
C PRO A 20 10.46 12.88 -33.33
N SER A 21 11.02 13.75 -34.15
CA SER A 21 12.47 13.98 -34.20
C SER A 21 12.95 14.73 -32.96
N SER A 22 14.26 14.70 -32.72
CA SER A 22 14.86 15.53 -31.67
C SER A 22 14.81 17.03 -32.04
N GLY A 23 14.74 17.89 -31.03
CA GLY A 23 14.76 19.34 -31.18
C GLY A 23 13.37 19.97 -31.20
N PHE A 24 13.23 21.09 -31.89
CA PHE A 24 12.01 21.87 -31.97
C PHE A 24 11.07 21.30 -33.04
N ILE A 25 9.82 21.03 -32.66
CA ILE A 25 8.77 20.51 -33.55
C ILE A 25 7.60 21.48 -33.53
N CYS A 26 7.17 21.94 -34.71
CA CYS A 26 5.98 22.77 -34.88
C CYS A 26 4.84 21.95 -35.52
N ILE A 27 3.72 21.81 -34.80
CA ILE A 27 2.52 21.14 -35.33
C ILE A 27 1.55 22.23 -35.78
N THR A 28 1.37 22.37 -37.09
CA THR A 28 0.44 23.34 -37.69
C THR A 28 -0.78 22.63 -38.29
N GLY A 29 -1.86 23.36 -38.51
CA GLY A 29 -3.09 22.84 -39.11
C GLY A 29 -4.32 23.64 -38.67
N GLU A 30 -5.45 23.40 -39.29
CA GLU A 30 -6.72 24.04 -38.95
C GLU A 30 -7.20 23.66 -37.53
N THR A 31 -8.01 24.54 -36.92
CA THR A 31 -8.57 24.34 -35.60
C THR A 31 -9.56 23.17 -35.61
N GLY A 32 -9.38 22.20 -34.72
CA GLY A 32 -10.30 21.04 -34.53
C GLY A 32 -9.81 19.72 -35.13
N ALA A 33 -8.88 19.70 -36.07
CA ALA A 33 -8.61 18.53 -36.91
C ALA A 33 -7.46 17.61 -36.46
N GLY A 34 -7.09 17.54 -35.19
CA GLY A 34 -6.09 16.54 -34.75
C GLY A 34 -5.01 17.07 -33.84
N LYS A 35 -4.65 18.36 -33.86
CA LYS A 35 -3.64 18.94 -32.95
C LYS A 35 -4.02 18.71 -31.47
N SER A 36 -5.26 19.01 -31.13
CA SER A 36 -5.78 18.80 -29.76
C SER A 36 -5.86 17.31 -29.37
N VAL A 37 -6.06 16.42 -30.36
CA VAL A 37 -6.06 14.97 -30.11
C VAL A 37 -4.67 14.47 -29.77
N ILE A 38 -3.61 14.96 -30.45
CA ILE A 38 -2.22 14.61 -30.14
C ILE A 38 -1.86 15.05 -28.72
N ILE A 39 -2.16 16.31 -28.37
CA ILE A 39 -1.92 16.83 -27.01
C ILE A 39 -2.73 16.05 -25.98
N GLY A 40 -4.00 15.79 -26.25
CA GLY A 40 -4.86 14.98 -25.39
C GLY A 40 -4.34 13.56 -25.21
N ALA A 41 -3.81 12.93 -26.26
CA ALA A 41 -3.21 11.61 -26.20
C ALA A 41 -1.94 11.60 -25.31
N ILE A 42 -1.07 12.61 -25.43
CA ILE A 42 0.11 12.75 -24.57
C ILE A 42 -0.36 12.92 -23.11
N ARG A 43 -1.31 13.81 -22.83
CA ARG A 43 -1.89 13.99 -21.49
C ARG A 43 -2.45 12.68 -20.93
N LEU A 44 -3.17 11.92 -21.73
CA LEU A 44 -3.67 10.61 -21.34
C LEU A 44 -2.53 9.65 -21.00
N ALA A 45 -1.49 9.58 -21.82
CA ALA A 45 -0.31 8.77 -21.56
C ALA A 45 0.37 9.16 -20.24
N LEU A 46 0.40 10.46 -19.91
CA LEU A 46 0.97 11.00 -18.68
C LEU A 46 0.05 10.90 -17.45
N GLY A 47 -1.07 10.17 -17.53
CA GLY A 47 -1.91 9.90 -16.37
C GLY A 47 -3.08 10.88 -16.16
N GLU A 48 -3.46 11.68 -17.16
CA GLU A 48 -4.67 12.49 -17.05
C GLU A 48 -5.93 11.60 -16.98
N ARG A 49 -6.97 12.13 -16.34
CA ARG A 49 -8.23 11.39 -16.18
C ARG A 49 -8.87 11.18 -17.56
N ALA A 50 -9.16 9.93 -17.88
CA ALA A 50 -9.81 9.58 -19.13
C ALA A 50 -11.33 9.58 -18.99
N ASP A 51 -12.01 10.20 -19.97
CA ASP A 51 -13.45 10.13 -20.14
C ASP A 51 -13.78 9.14 -21.27
N LYS A 52 -14.88 8.43 -21.15
CA LYS A 52 -15.40 7.51 -22.17
C LYS A 52 -15.78 8.22 -23.49
N THR A 53 -16.09 9.50 -23.41
CA THR A 53 -16.37 10.36 -24.57
C THR A 53 -15.18 10.50 -25.53
N LEU A 54 -13.98 10.14 -25.06
CA LEU A 54 -12.77 10.12 -25.89
C LEU A 54 -12.72 8.93 -26.86
N ILE A 55 -13.55 7.92 -26.66
CA ILE A 55 -13.63 6.77 -27.56
C ILE A 55 -14.33 7.21 -28.86
N ARG A 56 -13.73 6.87 -29.98
CA ARG A 56 -14.30 7.16 -31.32
C ARG A 56 -15.70 6.53 -31.45
N SER A 57 -16.61 7.28 -32.04
CA SER A 57 -17.97 6.79 -32.30
C SER A 57 -17.96 5.50 -33.11
N GLY A 58 -18.67 4.48 -32.61
CA GLY A 58 -18.73 3.14 -33.22
C GLY A 58 -17.69 2.17 -32.69
N GLU A 59 -16.72 2.62 -31.87
CA GLU A 59 -15.66 1.79 -31.31
C GLU A 59 -15.95 1.45 -29.85
N GLN A 60 -15.43 0.29 -29.39
CA GLN A 60 -15.62 -0.16 -28.01
C GLN A 60 -14.50 0.32 -27.07
N GLN A 61 -13.35 0.64 -27.63
CA GLN A 61 -12.17 1.07 -26.87
C GLN A 61 -11.27 1.96 -27.70
N CYS A 62 -10.50 2.80 -27.01
CA CYS A 62 -9.37 3.52 -27.60
C CYS A 62 -8.08 3.17 -26.85
N SER A 63 -6.95 3.36 -27.50
CA SER A 63 -5.65 3.16 -26.88
C SER A 63 -4.64 4.24 -27.27
N VAL A 64 -3.79 4.57 -26.32
CA VAL A 64 -2.63 5.44 -26.50
C VAL A 64 -1.40 4.69 -25.99
N GLU A 65 -0.36 4.68 -26.80
CA GLU A 65 0.93 4.13 -26.46
C GLU A 65 2.01 5.18 -26.75
N ALA A 66 2.85 5.46 -25.76
CA ALA A 66 3.92 6.43 -25.86
C ALA A 66 5.24 5.79 -25.41
N VAL A 67 6.30 5.99 -26.17
CA VAL A 67 7.64 5.51 -25.82
C VAL A 67 8.52 6.72 -25.53
N PHE A 68 9.17 6.72 -24.39
CA PHE A 68 10.10 7.76 -23.97
C PHE A 68 11.49 7.15 -23.80
N HIS A 69 12.47 7.74 -24.47
CA HIS A 69 13.86 7.41 -24.21
C HIS A 69 14.36 8.23 -23.02
N LEU A 70 14.83 7.55 -21.97
CA LEU A 70 15.27 8.13 -20.70
C LEU A 70 16.80 8.07 -20.58
N PRO A 71 17.46 9.12 -20.07
CA PRO A 71 18.85 9.04 -19.64
C PRO A 71 18.94 8.20 -18.34
N ASP A 72 20.11 7.61 -18.09
CA ASP A 72 20.38 6.78 -16.89
C ASP A 72 20.16 7.55 -15.58
N SER A 73 20.35 8.87 -15.61
CA SER A 73 20.12 9.77 -14.47
C SER A 73 18.65 10.16 -14.24
N SER A 74 17.71 9.59 -15.01
CA SER A 74 16.29 9.96 -14.90
C SER A 74 15.70 9.54 -13.54
N PRO A 75 14.99 10.44 -12.84
CA PRO A 75 14.31 10.11 -11.58
C PRO A 75 13.23 9.03 -11.77
N VAL A 76 12.76 8.82 -12.98
CA VAL A 76 11.76 7.79 -13.30
C VAL A 76 12.26 6.39 -12.96
N HIS A 77 13.57 6.11 -13.10
CA HIS A 77 14.14 4.81 -12.75
C HIS A 77 13.95 4.47 -11.26
N ALA A 78 14.10 5.45 -10.38
CA ALA A 78 13.88 5.28 -8.95
C ALA A 78 12.39 4.98 -8.66
N ILE A 79 11.47 5.71 -9.30
CA ILE A 79 10.02 5.53 -9.17
C ILE A 79 9.61 4.11 -9.62
N LEU A 80 10.10 3.65 -10.78
CA LEU A 80 9.82 2.31 -11.30
C LEU A 80 10.30 1.23 -10.33
N ASN A 81 11.49 1.40 -9.78
CA ASN A 81 12.12 0.44 -8.86
C ASN A 81 11.36 0.33 -7.53
N GLU A 82 10.94 1.47 -6.97
CA GLU A 82 10.16 1.54 -5.74
C GLU A 82 8.82 0.80 -5.84
N HIS A 83 8.19 0.85 -7.03
CA HIS A 83 6.90 0.23 -7.28
C HIS A 83 7.00 -1.16 -7.94
N GLY A 84 8.19 -1.72 -8.06
CA GLY A 84 8.41 -3.07 -8.62
C GLY A 84 8.03 -3.20 -10.10
N VAL A 85 8.08 -2.09 -10.86
CA VAL A 85 7.89 -2.11 -12.32
C VAL A 85 9.19 -2.54 -12.99
N PRO A 86 9.16 -3.39 -14.05
CA PRO A 86 10.35 -3.78 -14.78
C PRO A 86 11.17 -2.59 -15.27
N PRO A 87 12.51 -2.68 -15.25
CA PRO A 87 13.37 -1.61 -15.72
C PRO A 87 13.15 -1.31 -17.22
N CYS A 88 13.59 -0.14 -17.64
CA CYS A 88 13.53 0.26 -19.05
C CYS A 88 14.53 -0.53 -19.86
N GLU A 89 14.09 -1.22 -20.91
CA GLU A 89 14.96 -1.90 -21.87
C GLU A 89 15.55 -0.87 -22.83
N ASP A 90 16.86 -0.88 -23.02
CA ASP A 90 17.60 0.08 -23.85
C ASP A 90 17.27 1.57 -23.55
N GLY A 91 16.98 1.86 -22.29
CA GLY A 91 16.58 3.19 -21.86
C GLY A 91 15.18 3.63 -22.32
N ASN A 92 14.36 2.74 -22.85
CA ASN A 92 13.02 3.04 -23.33
C ASN A 92 11.96 2.71 -22.29
N LEU A 93 11.18 3.71 -21.90
CA LEU A 93 9.98 3.57 -21.09
C LEU A 93 8.76 3.50 -22.01
N ILE A 94 8.02 2.41 -21.92
CA ILE A 94 6.78 2.19 -22.68
C ILE A 94 5.60 2.45 -21.78
N ILE A 95 4.78 3.42 -22.16
CA ILE A 95 3.54 3.77 -21.48
C ILE A 95 2.38 3.39 -22.39
N LYS A 96 1.43 2.59 -21.88
CA LYS A 96 0.24 2.19 -22.65
C LYS A 96 -1.02 2.39 -21.84
N ARG A 97 -2.00 3.02 -22.43
CA ARG A 97 -3.34 3.15 -21.86
C ARG A 97 -4.39 2.60 -22.79
N ILE A 98 -5.32 1.84 -22.22
CA ILE A 98 -6.49 1.31 -22.93
C ILE A 98 -7.71 1.78 -22.16
N ILE A 99 -8.57 2.51 -22.85
CA ILE A 99 -9.82 3.07 -22.32
C ILE A 99 -10.97 2.38 -23.03
N SER A 100 -11.84 1.71 -22.27
CA SER A 100 -13.03 1.06 -22.78
C SER A 100 -14.29 1.57 -22.06
N SER A 101 -15.44 1.18 -22.54
CA SER A 101 -16.73 1.50 -21.90
C SER A 101 -16.82 0.96 -20.46
N THR A 102 -16.09 -0.11 -20.13
CA THR A 102 -16.17 -0.82 -18.86
C THR A 102 -14.94 -0.61 -17.96
N ALA A 103 -13.76 -0.35 -18.53
CA ALA A 103 -12.51 -0.29 -17.75
C ALA A 103 -11.50 0.67 -18.37
N ASN A 104 -10.69 1.28 -17.51
CA ASN A 104 -9.47 2.00 -17.85
C ASN A 104 -8.26 1.20 -17.36
N ARG A 105 -7.40 0.79 -18.29
CA ARG A 105 -6.20 0.02 -17.98
C ARG A 105 -4.97 0.83 -18.39
N GLN A 106 -3.97 0.82 -17.54
CA GLN A 106 -2.69 1.48 -17.77
C GLN A 106 -1.54 0.53 -17.48
N PHE A 107 -0.47 0.69 -18.26
CA PHE A 107 0.70 -0.17 -18.21
C PHE A 107 1.96 0.69 -18.33
N LEU A 108 2.98 0.32 -17.56
CA LEU A 108 4.37 0.80 -17.66
C LEU A 108 5.25 -0.42 -17.92
N ASN A 109 6.00 -0.41 -19.02
CA ASN A 109 6.83 -1.55 -19.45
C ASN A 109 6.04 -2.88 -19.41
N ASP A 110 4.84 -2.88 -20.03
CA ASP A 110 3.87 -3.98 -20.07
C ASP A 110 3.33 -4.48 -18.71
N SER A 111 3.78 -3.89 -17.61
CA SER A 111 3.25 -4.18 -16.28
C SER A 111 2.05 -3.27 -15.96
N PRO A 112 0.93 -3.83 -15.45
CA PRO A 112 -0.21 -3.02 -15.03
C PRO A 112 0.18 -2.10 -13.86
N CYS A 113 -0.24 -0.85 -13.93
CA CYS A 113 0.10 0.15 -12.92
C CYS A 113 -1.12 0.95 -12.45
N THR A 114 -0.96 1.67 -11.34
CA THR A 114 -1.99 2.59 -10.85
C THR A 114 -1.93 3.92 -11.61
N LEU A 115 -3.06 4.65 -11.63
CA LEU A 115 -3.10 5.97 -12.25
C LEU A 115 -2.20 6.99 -11.52
N ASN A 116 -2.01 6.81 -10.21
CA ASN A 116 -1.13 7.67 -9.42
C ASN A 116 0.34 7.47 -9.80
N LEU A 117 0.79 6.22 -9.92
CA LEU A 117 2.13 5.90 -10.38
C LEU A 117 2.39 6.47 -11.78
N LEU A 118 1.40 6.33 -12.68
CA LEU A 118 1.51 6.88 -14.03
C LEU A 118 1.63 8.41 -14.03
N ARG A 119 0.93 9.11 -13.14
CA ARG A 119 1.05 10.57 -12.98
C ARG A 119 2.40 10.98 -12.42
N GLU A 120 2.88 10.25 -11.44
CA GLU A 120 4.16 10.50 -10.80
C GLU A 120 5.31 10.36 -11.82
N ALA A 121 5.36 9.25 -12.55
CA ALA A 121 6.29 9.07 -13.64
C ALA A 121 6.12 10.14 -14.75
N GLY A 122 4.87 10.41 -15.14
CA GLY A 122 4.52 11.40 -16.17
C GLY A 122 4.98 12.83 -15.85
N ALA A 123 4.92 13.22 -14.58
CA ALA A 123 5.38 14.53 -14.12
C ALA A 123 6.89 14.74 -14.29
N CYS A 124 7.67 13.64 -14.31
CA CYS A 124 9.11 13.67 -14.58
C CYS A 124 9.48 13.61 -16.07
N LEU A 125 8.52 13.26 -16.95
CA LEU A 125 8.76 13.03 -18.38
C LEU A 125 8.55 14.26 -19.24
N VAL A 126 7.47 14.98 -18.98
CA VAL A 126 7.01 16.10 -19.85
C VAL A 126 6.47 17.23 -19.00
N ASP A 127 6.95 18.43 -19.25
CA ASP A 127 6.33 19.65 -18.74
C ASP A 127 5.39 20.22 -19.82
N MET A 128 4.10 20.32 -19.49
CA MET A 128 3.07 20.78 -20.43
C MET A 128 2.56 22.16 -20.05
N HIS A 129 2.70 23.09 -20.98
CA HIS A 129 2.18 24.44 -20.82
C HIS A 129 1.00 24.68 -21.76
N GLY A 130 -0.18 24.89 -21.22
CA GLY A 130 -1.40 25.17 -21.97
C GLY A 130 -2.16 26.36 -21.40
N PRO A 131 -3.16 26.90 -22.13
CA PRO A 131 -3.95 28.06 -21.69
C PRO A 131 -4.66 27.87 -20.34
N SER A 132 -4.77 26.63 -19.83
CA SER A 132 -5.42 26.27 -18.58
C SER A 132 -4.47 25.58 -17.58
N ASP A 133 -3.19 25.43 -17.90
CA ASP A 133 -2.24 24.61 -17.12
C ASP A 133 -1.29 25.42 -16.24
N HIS A 134 -1.79 26.46 -15.60
CA HIS A 134 -1.00 27.24 -14.63
C HIS A 134 -0.63 26.46 -13.36
N ARG A 135 -0.91 25.15 -13.32
CA ARG A 135 -0.75 24.32 -12.11
C ARG A 135 0.70 24.09 -11.71
N SER A 136 1.65 24.10 -12.65
CA SER A 136 3.06 23.85 -12.31
C SER A 136 3.69 25.02 -11.54
N LEU A 137 3.27 26.25 -11.79
CA LEU A 137 3.74 27.45 -11.09
C LEU A 137 2.92 27.80 -9.84
N ILE A 138 1.80 27.11 -9.60
CA ILE A 138 0.92 27.35 -8.41
C ILE A 138 1.42 26.56 -7.20
N SER A 139 2.14 25.45 -7.39
CA SER A 139 2.70 24.69 -6.28
C SER A 139 3.86 25.43 -5.62
N GLN A 140 3.71 25.74 -4.33
CA GLN A 140 4.77 26.40 -3.54
C GLN A 140 6.07 25.58 -3.54
N GLU A 141 5.96 24.25 -3.52
CA GLU A 141 7.12 23.34 -3.56
C GLU A 141 7.91 23.51 -4.88
N ARG A 142 7.20 23.64 -6.00
CA ARG A 142 7.82 23.80 -7.30
C ARG A 142 8.42 25.20 -7.50
N GLN A 143 7.78 26.22 -6.93
CA GLN A 143 8.34 27.58 -6.88
C GLN A 143 9.65 27.61 -6.09
N LEU A 144 9.67 26.93 -4.93
CA LEU A 144 10.88 26.83 -4.11
C LEU A 144 11.98 26.07 -4.84
N SER A 145 11.67 24.92 -5.45
CA SER A 145 12.67 24.14 -6.19
C SER A 145 13.25 24.91 -7.39
N LEU A 146 12.45 25.76 -8.06
CA LEU A 146 12.91 26.65 -9.12
C LEU A 146 13.86 27.73 -8.59
N LEU A 147 13.54 28.31 -7.44
CA LEU A 147 14.41 29.31 -6.79
C LEU A 147 15.73 28.66 -6.34
N ASP A 148 15.68 27.47 -5.78
CA ASP A 148 16.86 26.73 -5.36
C ASP A 148 17.73 26.32 -6.55
N ALA A 149 17.12 25.91 -7.66
CA ALA A 149 17.83 25.61 -8.91
C ALA A 149 18.46 26.86 -9.50
N PHE A 150 17.77 27.99 -9.50
CA PHE A 150 18.30 29.28 -9.99
C PHE A 150 19.46 29.80 -9.11
N GLY A 151 19.36 29.60 -7.79
CA GLY A 151 20.39 29.98 -6.81
C GLY A 151 21.57 29.00 -6.72
N GLU A 152 21.55 27.90 -7.48
CA GLU A 152 22.56 26.83 -7.43
C GLU A 152 22.77 26.26 -6.02
N HIS A 153 21.69 26.17 -5.23
CA HIS A 153 21.71 25.78 -3.81
C HIS A 153 21.81 24.25 -3.59
N ALA A 154 22.06 23.45 -4.62
CA ALA A 154 22.10 22.00 -4.51
C ALA A 154 22.98 21.46 -3.35
N PRO A 155 24.21 21.98 -3.12
CA PRO A 155 25.04 21.49 -2.01
C PRO A 155 24.44 21.80 -0.64
N LEU A 156 23.78 22.95 -0.48
CA LEU A 156 23.13 23.36 0.77
C LEU A 156 21.88 22.51 1.03
N LEU A 157 21.11 22.20 0.00
CA LEU A 157 19.94 21.32 0.08
C LEU A 157 20.34 19.90 0.51
N HIS A 158 21.43 19.36 -0.03
CA HIS A 158 21.95 18.06 0.39
C HIS A 158 22.39 18.08 1.86
N ALA A 159 23.15 19.08 2.28
CA ALA A 159 23.59 19.22 3.66
C ALA A 159 22.40 19.36 4.63
N TYR A 160 21.38 20.13 4.23
CA TYR A 160 20.15 20.26 5.01
C TYR A 160 19.39 18.94 5.11
N ALA A 161 19.22 18.21 4.01
CA ALA A 161 18.53 16.93 3.97
C ALA A 161 19.23 15.89 4.84
N ASP A 162 20.57 15.88 4.87
CA ASP A 162 21.35 14.99 5.74
C ASP A 162 21.18 15.34 7.22
N ALA A 163 21.28 16.63 7.56
CA ALA A 163 21.08 17.10 8.94
C ALA A 163 19.64 16.83 9.41
N TRP A 164 18.65 17.01 8.53
CA TRP A 164 17.25 16.73 8.82
C TRP A 164 17.00 15.24 9.10
N ARG A 165 17.57 14.34 8.31
CA ARG A 165 17.50 12.89 8.55
C ARG A 165 18.11 12.51 9.89
N GLN A 166 19.31 12.99 10.19
CA GLN A 166 19.98 12.75 11.47
C GLN A 166 19.12 13.25 12.66
N TRP A 167 18.51 14.42 12.52
CA TRP A 167 17.62 14.95 13.54
C TRP A 167 16.36 14.07 13.72
N GLN A 168 15.75 13.64 12.64
CA GLN A 168 14.59 12.74 12.70
C GLN A 168 14.92 11.40 13.37
N ASP A 169 16.06 10.81 13.03
CA ASP A 169 16.51 9.55 13.61
C ASP A 169 16.79 9.69 15.10
N ALA A 170 17.47 10.77 15.51
CA ALA A 170 17.71 11.08 16.91
C ALA A 170 16.41 11.34 17.68
N ARG A 171 15.46 12.01 17.05
CA ARG A 171 14.13 12.26 17.62
C ARG A 171 13.34 10.97 17.84
N ARG A 172 13.32 10.07 16.86
CA ARG A 172 12.68 8.75 16.98
C ARG A 172 13.32 7.94 18.12
N ALA A 173 14.66 7.88 18.15
CA ALA A 173 15.37 7.17 19.22
C ALA A 173 15.03 7.74 20.61
N TYR A 174 14.88 9.04 20.73
CA TYR A 174 14.46 9.68 21.97
C TYR A 174 13.02 9.30 22.36
N ASP A 175 12.08 9.39 21.42
CA ASP A 175 10.69 9.04 21.66
C ASP A 175 10.54 7.55 22.03
N ASP A 176 11.31 6.65 21.40
CA ASP A 176 11.34 5.23 21.71
C ASP A 176 11.86 4.96 23.12
N LEU A 177 12.91 5.68 23.56
CA LEU A 177 13.43 5.58 24.93
C LEU A 177 12.43 6.09 25.97
N GLU A 178 11.76 7.21 25.72
CA GLU A 178 10.75 7.76 26.61
C GLU A 178 9.57 6.77 26.79
N HIS A 179 9.13 6.15 25.68
CA HIS A 179 8.08 5.14 25.72
C HIS A 179 8.52 3.86 26.45
N ALA A 180 9.76 3.41 26.25
CA ALA A 180 10.30 2.25 26.94
C ALA A 180 10.43 2.50 28.44
N GLU A 181 10.86 3.69 28.86
CA GLU A 181 10.95 4.07 30.28
C GLU A 181 9.55 4.07 30.93
N ALA A 182 8.55 4.65 30.27
CA ALA A 182 7.16 4.66 30.75
C ALA A 182 6.56 3.26 30.85
N ALA A 183 6.88 2.36 29.91
CA ALA A 183 6.44 0.96 29.95
C ALA A 183 7.09 0.20 31.12
N THR A 184 8.39 0.39 31.30
CA THR A 184 9.16 -0.23 32.41
C THR A 184 8.65 0.24 33.78
N ALA A 185 8.34 1.53 33.93
CA ALA A 185 7.79 2.06 35.18
C ALA A 185 6.45 1.41 35.55
N ARG A 186 5.55 1.23 34.56
CA ARG A 186 4.25 0.55 34.76
C ARG A 186 4.42 -0.93 35.12
N GLU A 187 5.38 -1.61 34.50
CA GLU A 187 5.67 -3.02 34.79
C GLU A 187 6.21 -3.20 36.21
N ILE A 188 7.09 -2.31 36.65
CA ILE A 188 7.61 -2.29 38.03
C ILE A 188 6.46 -2.05 39.04
N GLU A 189 5.56 -1.13 38.75
CA GLU A 189 4.40 -0.84 39.61
C GLU A 189 3.49 -2.07 39.71
N LEU A 190 3.21 -2.73 38.59
CA LEU A 190 2.42 -3.97 38.56
C LEU A 190 3.10 -5.09 39.35
N LEU A 191 4.39 -5.29 39.16
CA LEU A 191 5.16 -6.31 39.89
C LEU A 191 5.20 -6.03 41.40
N ARG A 192 5.34 -4.78 41.82
CA ARG A 192 5.26 -4.38 43.23
C ARG A 192 3.89 -4.73 43.83
N HIS A 193 2.81 -4.37 43.12
CA HIS A 193 1.46 -4.70 43.56
C HIS A 193 1.27 -6.22 43.71
N GLN A 194 1.80 -7.03 42.79
CA GLN A 194 1.73 -8.49 42.87
C GLN A 194 2.52 -9.04 44.06
N VAL A 195 3.70 -8.48 44.32
CA VAL A 195 4.51 -8.86 45.51
C VAL A 195 3.77 -8.51 46.80
N ASP A 196 3.21 -7.29 46.88
CA ASP A 196 2.43 -6.85 48.03
C ASP A 196 1.23 -7.73 48.30
N GLU A 197 0.51 -8.17 47.25
CA GLU A 197 -0.60 -9.14 47.36
C GLU A 197 -0.15 -10.50 47.91
N ILE A 198 0.96 -11.00 47.40
CA ILE A 198 1.53 -12.28 47.87
C ILE A 198 1.98 -12.17 49.34
N ASP A 199 2.68 -11.11 49.69
CA ASP A 199 3.14 -10.86 51.05
C ASP A 199 1.97 -10.63 52.02
N ALA A 200 0.92 -9.91 51.59
CA ALA A 200 -0.26 -9.70 52.40
C ALA A 200 -1.06 -10.97 52.65
N ALA A 201 -1.02 -11.91 51.69
CA ALA A 201 -1.65 -13.21 51.86
C ALA A 201 -0.97 -14.08 52.91
N ALA A 202 0.33 -13.81 53.22
CA ALA A 202 1.15 -14.41 54.28
C ALA A 202 1.00 -15.94 54.43
N PHE A 203 0.80 -16.64 53.30
CA PHE A 203 0.64 -18.08 53.32
C PHE A 203 1.92 -18.81 53.74
N THR A 204 1.78 -19.69 54.73
CA THR A 204 2.85 -20.63 55.04
C THR A 204 2.91 -21.78 54.04
N PRO A 205 4.06 -22.41 53.81
CA PRO A 205 4.16 -23.55 52.90
C PRO A 205 3.20 -24.69 53.25
N GLU A 206 2.87 -24.89 54.53
CA GLU A 206 1.92 -25.92 55.01
C GLU A 206 0.49 -25.55 54.65
N GLU A 207 0.14 -24.26 54.74
CA GLU A 207 -1.21 -23.80 54.34
C GLU A 207 -1.42 -23.94 52.84
N VAL A 208 -0.42 -23.66 52.03
CA VAL A 208 -0.48 -23.83 50.55
C VAL A 208 -0.72 -25.31 50.24
N LEU A 209 0.01 -26.22 50.82
CA LEU A 209 -0.16 -27.66 50.61
C LEU A 209 -1.59 -28.14 51.01
N THR A 210 -2.08 -27.67 52.17
CA THR A 210 -3.44 -28.01 52.63
C THR A 210 -4.53 -27.43 51.71
N LEU A 211 -4.30 -26.23 51.17
CA LEU A 211 -5.21 -25.57 50.22
C LEU A 211 -5.24 -26.34 48.89
N GLU A 212 -4.07 -26.73 48.41
CA GLU A 212 -3.91 -27.54 47.20
C GLU A 212 -4.62 -28.90 47.31
N GLU A 213 -4.45 -29.58 48.44
CA GLU A 213 -5.19 -30.82 48.70
C GLU A 213 -6.71 -30.61 48.75
N ARG A 214 -7.17 -29.53 49.41
CA ARG A 214 -8.61 -29.19 49.45
C ARG A 214 -9.15 -28.87 48.07
N TRP A 215 -8.40 -28.12 47.28
CA TRP A 215 -8.79 -27.80 45.92
C TRP A 215 -8.88 -29.05 45.04
N GLN A 216 -7.89 -29.96 45.14
CA GLN A 216 -7.92 -31.22 44.42
C GLN A 216 -9.11 -32.08 44.82
N ARG A 217 -9.42 -32.15 46.14
CA ARG A 217 -10.59 -32.90 46.65
C ARG A 217 -11.91 -32.27 46.12
N ALA A 218 -12.03 -30.94 46.16
CA ALA A 218 -13.21 -30.26 45.66
C ALA A 218 -13.39 -30.48 44.15
N ARG A 219 -12.32 -30.36 43.36
CA ARG A 219 -12.32 -30.61 41.94
C ARG A 219 -12.72 -32.07 41.59
N ASN A 220 -12.16 -33.02 42.31
CA ASN A 220 -12.52 -34.42 42.14
C ASN A 220 -13.98 -34.70 42.57
N GLY A 221 -14.46 -34.04 43.62
CA GLY A 221 -15.85 -34.12 44.07
C GLY A 221 -16.84 -33.65 43.00
N THR A 222 -16.57 -32.50 42.35
CA THR A 222 -17.39 -31.98 41.26
C THR A 222 -17.41 -32.96 40.08
N ARG A 223 -16.25 -33.49 39.71
CA ARG A 223 -16.13 -34.47 38.62
C ARG A 223 -16.90 -35.75 38.91
N LEU A 224 -16.82 -36.26 40.15
CA LEU A 224 -17.59 -37.42 40.61
C LEU A 224 -19.08 -37.14 40.58
N GLN A 225 -19.51 -35.98 41.04
CA GLN A 225 -20.92 -35.57 41.02
C GLN A 225 -21.48 -35.51 39.59
N GLU A 226 -20.72 -34.95 38.65
CA GLU A 226 -21.09 -34.94 37.22
C GLU A 226 -21.17 -36.34 36.64
N GLN A 227 -20.24 -37.25 37.00
CA GLN A 227 -20.29 -38.63 36.54
C GLN A 227 -21.48 -39.39 37.11
N VAL A 228 -21.75 -39.22 38.40
CA VAL A 228 -22.93 -39.83 39.06
C VAL A 228 -24.23 -39.29 38.45
N SER A 229 -24.32 -37.98 38.20
CA SER A 229 -25.49 -37.39 37.56
C SER A 229 -25.70 -37.94 36.13
N ARG A 230 -24.62 -38.13 35.36
CA ARG A 230 -24.70 -38.78 34.05
C ARG A 230 -25.15 -40.26 34.15
N MET A 231 -24.63 -41.00 35.14
CA MET A 231 -25.05 -42.39 35.38
C MET A 231 -26.52 -42.45 35.77
N LEU A 232 -27.00 -41.56 36.64
CA LEU A 232 -28.43 -41.52 37.04
C LEU A 232 -29.30 -41.16 35.82
N ALA A 233 -28.92 -40.19 35.00
CA ALA A 233 -29.67 -39.87 33.80
C ALA A 233 -29.74 -41.04 32.82
N MET A 234 -28.65 -41.82 32.65
CA MET A 234 -28.64 -43.04 31.83
C MET A 234 -29.49 -44.18 32.40
N LEU A 235 -29.66 -44.23 33.72
CA LEU A 235 -30.52 -45.24 34.38
C LEU A 235 -32.01 -44.86 34.32
N GLU A 236 -32.33 -43.57 34.28
CA GLU A 236 -33.70 -43.08 34.17
C GLU A 236 -34.27 -43.20 32.74
N GLU A 237 -33.41 -43.23 31.71
CA GLU A 237 -33.77 -43.53 30.31
C GLU A 237 -33.93 -45.06 30.13
N THR A 238 -35.06 -45.58 30.53
CA THR A 238 -35.37 -47.02 30.68
C THR A 238 -35.51 -47.81 29.39
N ASP A 239 -35.16 -47.36 28.23
CA ASP A 239 -35.44 -48.05 26.96
C ASP A 239 -34.23 -48.24 26.01
N VAL A 240 -32.97 -48.30 26.53
CA VAL A 240 -31.80 -48.50 25.65
C VAL A 240 -31.12 -49.85 25.95
N PRO A 241 -31.09 -50.80 24.97
CA PRO A 241 -30.31 -52.04 25.12
C PRO A 241 -28.80 -51.70 25.07
N GLY A 242 -28.09 -51.95 26.15
CA GLY A 242 -26.65 -51.81 26.22
C GLY A 242 -26.08 -51.02 27.41
N LEU A 243 -26.92 -50.63 28.38
CA LEU A 243 -26.53 -49.88 29.58
C LEU A 243 -25.39 -50.51 30.39
N GLY A 244 -25.29 -51.83 30.46
CA GLY A 244 -24.24 -52.55 31.18
C GLY A 244 -22.84 -52.35 30.61
N SER A 245 -22.70 -52.22 29.30
CA SER A 245 -21.41 -52.01 28.63
C SER A 245 -20.94 -50.54 28.71
N GLN A 246 -21.87 -49.59 28.75
CA GLN A 246 -21.56 -48.16 28.92
C GLN A 246 -21.20 -47.82 30.36
N LEU A 247 -21.83 -48.44 31.35
CA LEU A 247 -21.49 -48.34 32.77
C LEU A 247 -20.09 -48.89 33.06
N LEU A 248 -19.71 -50.03 32.47
CA LEU A 248 -18.39 -50.63 32.64
C LEU A 248 -17.29 -49.75 32.00
N SER A 249 -17.56 -49.08 30.89
CA SER A 249 -16.63 -48.14 30.27
C SER A 249 -16.39 -46.85 31.11
N LEU A 250 -17.39 -46.42 31.87
CA LEU A 250 -17.29 -45.25 32.76
C LEU A 250 -16.53 -45.53 34.07
N ILE A 251 -16.53 -46.80 34.52
CA ILE A 251 -15.84 -47.23 35.75
C ILE A 251 -14.33 -47.48 35.48
N HIS A 252 -13.94 -47.71 34.22
CA HIS A 252 -12.57 -48.03 33.84
C HIS A 252 -11.72 -46.80 33.38
N ILE A 253 -12.24 -45.59 33.51
CA ILE A 253 -11.49 -44.33 33.34
C ILE A 253 -11.19 -43.74 34.72
#